data_a986dae1685a0f242e066eac61dbf93d
#
_entry.id   a986dae1685a0f242e066eac61dbf93d
#
_cell.length_a   1.000
_cell.length_b   1.000
_cell.length_c   1.000
_cell.angle_alpha   90.00
_cell.angle_beta   90.00
_cell.angle_gamma   90.00
#
_symmetry.space_group_name_H-M   'P 1'
#
loop_
_entity.id
_entity.type
_entity.pdbx_description
1 polymer ?
#
loop_
_entity_poly.entity_id
_entity_poly.type
_entity_poly.pdbx_seq_one_letter_code
_entity_poly.pdbx_strand_id
1 'polypeptide(L)'
;MSNVVFMVNIKNENVPTRVVPYEYSINSWRKWCDKNDCQLFVLDEYIFDSDYLRPNWYKLYVFDLLENSGIDYDQILVADCDTVVHPDCPNFFELSENKFCAVHNDGSYDWVCRSYENYSKHLFEGFEFSIWEYFNSGFLIMNKNHKQFYQNIIKFYFENRDLIVNLQDTFGVGTDQPVINFFVHKEDVELKLLPYRFNMQDMFRKEILHDDMLFTKIGWVYHFNAIPNNVDSQLTTYWMKKTYEYFHGGKND
;
A
#
# COMPACT_ATOMS: atom_id res chain seq x y z
N MET A 1 -5.97 23.41 4.21
CA MET A 1 -5.11 22.25 4.52
C MET A 1 -4.91 21.50 3.22
N SER A 2 -3.76 20.86 3.02
CA SER A 2 -3.49 20.11 1.79
C SER A 2 -3.63 18.61 2.06
N ASN A 3 -3.89 17.82 1.02
CA ASN A 3 -3.82 16.37 1.13
C ASN A 3 -2.37 15.91 1.06
N VAL A 4 -2.08 14.74 1.65
CA VAL A 4 -0.73 14.17 1.70
C VAL A 4 -0.73 12.77 1.10
N VAL A 5 0.24 12.48 0.23
CA VAL A 5 0.61 11.11 -0.14
C VAL A 5 1.80 10.70 0.72
N PHE A 6 1.64 9.64 1.48
CA PHE A 6 2.66 9.08 2.37
C PHE A 6 3.19 7.76 1.83
N MET A 7 4.50 7.63 1.76
CA MET A 7 5.17 6.41 1.26
C MET A 7 6.30 6.00 2.20
N VAL A 8 6.53 4.68 2.33
CA VAL A 8 7.64 4.13 3.11
C VAL A 8 8.68 3.55 2.14
N ASN A 9 9.82 4.22 2.02
CA ASN A 9 10.92 3.84 1.13
C ASN A 9 12.22 3.58 1.91
N ILE A 10 12.14 2.75 2.94
CA ILE A 10 13.31 2.42 3.75
C ILE A 10 14.25 1.51 2.95
N LYS A 11 15.50 1.94 2.79
CA LYS A 11 16.52 1.18 2.11
C LYS A 11 16.86 -0.08 2.90
N ASN A 12 16.90 -1.20 2.21
CA ASN A 12 17.45 -2.42 2.78
C ASN A 12 18.87 -2.59 2.23
N GLU A 13 19.88 -2.43 3.08
CA GLU A 13 21.31 -2.56 2.68
C GLU A 13 21.64 -3.94 2.10
N ASN A 14 20.87 -4.96 2.48
CA ASN A 14 21.02 -6.33 1.95
C ASN A 14 20.38 -6.52 0.57
N VAL A 15 19.57 -5.57 0.08
CA VAL A 15 18.91 -5.62 -1.22
C VAL A 15 19.01 -4.25 -1.91
N PRO A 16 20.24 -3.85 -2.36
CA PRO A 16 20.48 -2.52 -2.95
C PRO A 16 19.62 -2.24 -4.20
N THR A 17 19.21 -3.28 -4.91
CA THR A 17 18.40 -3.19 -6.14
C THR A 17 16.97 -2.67 -5.89
N ARG A 18 16.48 -2.67 -4.65
CA ARG A 18 15.16 -2.12 -4.31
C ARG A 18 15.06 -0.60 -4.39
N VAL A 19 16.18 0.11 -4.46
CA VAL A 19 16.19 1.58 -4.53
C VAL A 19 15.71 2.09 -5.90
N VAL A 20 16.08 1.42 -6.98
CA VAL A 20 15.76 1.86 -8.36
C VAL A 20 14.25 1.83 -8.67
N PRO A 21 13.51 0.73 -8.40
CA PRO A 21 12.06 0.72 -8.67
C PRO A 21 11.32 1.76 -7.84
N TYR A 22 11.72 1.98 -6.61
CA TYR A 22 11.07 2.94 -5.74
C TYR A 22 11.27 4.39 -6.21
N GLU A 23 12.39 4.72 -6.85
CA GLU A 23 12.57 6.04 -7.46
C GLU A 23 11.56 6.31 -8.58
N TYR A 24 11.25 5.32 -9.41
CA TYR A 24 10.21 5.46 -10.44
C TYR A 24 8.81 5.68 -9.83
N SER A 25 8.49 4.95 -8.77
CA SER A 25 7.28 5.17 -7.99
C SER A 25 7.23 6.58 -7.43
N ILE A 26 8.21 6.94 -6.62
CA ILE A 26 8.28 8.25 -5.96
C ILE A 26 8.19 9.40 -6.97
N ASN A 27 8.87 9.28 -8.12
CA ASN A 27 8.80 10.29 -9.16
C ASN A 27 7.43 10.37 -9.84
N SER A 28 6.73 9.24 -10.03
CA SER A 28 5.37 9.26 -10.55
C SER A 28 4.40 9.95 -9.58
N TRP A 29 4.50 9.60 -8.29
CA TRP A 29 3.69 10.22 -7.24
C TRP A 29 4.01 11.69 -7.03
N ARG A 30 5.27 12.10 -7.12
CA ARG A 30 5.66 13.53 -7.04
C ARG A 30 4.98 14.34 -8.14
N LYS A 31 5.05 13.88 -9.38
CA LYS A 31 4.39 14.55 -10.52
C LYS A 31 2.86 14.63 -10.34
N TRP A 32 2.26 13.56 -9.81
CA TRP A 32 0.83 13.56 -9.53
C TRP A 32 0.47 14.53 -8.38
N CYS A 33 1.26 14.56 -7.32
CA CYS A 33 1.08 15.48 -6.20
C CYS A 33 1.21 16.94 -6.66
N ASP A 34 2.24 17.27 -7.45
CA ASP A 34 2.43 18.63 -7.99
C ASP A 34 1.22 19.08 -8.83
N LYS A 35 0.64 18.17 -9.63
CA LYS A 35 -0.54 18.45 -10.47
C LYS A 35 -1.81 18.66 -9.64
N ASN A 36 -1.94 18.01 -8.48
CA ASN A 36 -3.16 18.00 -7.66
C ASN A 36 -3.05 18.83 -6.37
N ASP A 37 -2.01 19.67 -6.24
CA ASP A 37 -1.75 20.50 -5.05
C ASP A 37 -1.70 19.68 -3.75
N CYS A 38 -1.05 18.50 -3.80
CA CYS A 38 -0.85 17.60 -2.69
C CYS A 38 0.62 17.59 -2.25
N GLN A 39 0.88 17.25 -0.99
CA GLN A 39 2.24 17.04 -0.50
C GLN A 39 2.62 15.57 -0.66
N LEU A 40 3.90 15.31 -1.02
CA LEU A 40 4.47 13.98 -0.97
C LEU A 40 5.41 13.87 0.24
N PHE A 41 5.11 12.95 1.15
CA PHE A 41 5.99 12.61 2.27
C PHE A 41 6.56 11.20 2.06
N VAL A 42 7.87 11.09 2.02
CA VAL A 42 8.57 9.80 1.87
C VAL A 42 9.38 9.53 3.12
N LEU A 43 9.03 8.48 3.85
CA LEU A 43 9.84 8.00 4.98
C LEU A 43 10.94 7.09 4.41
N ASP A 44 12.19 7.52 4.48
CA ASP A 44 13.37 6.82 3.95
C ASP A 44 14.37 6.39 5.02
N GLU A 45 14.08 6.67 6.29
CA GLU A 45 14.89 6.29 7.44
C GLU A 45 14.13 5.37 8.39
N TYR A 46 14.89 4.50 9.10
CA TYR A 46 14.33 3.69 10.18
C TYR A 46 13.98 4.58 11.37
N ILE A 47 12.76 4.45 11.88
CA ILE A 47 12.31 5.11 13.13
C ILE A 47 12.47 4.21 14.37
N PHE A 48 12.77 2.92 14.15
CA PHE A 48 13.07 1.90 15.16
C PHE A 48 14.25 1.05 14.70
N ASP A 49 14.84 0.29 15.60
CA ASP A 49 15.83 -0.72 15.24
C ASP A 49 15.22 -1.70 14.22
N SER A 50 15.99 -2.06 13.20
CA SER A 50 15.52 -2.88 12.07
C SER A 50 14.90 -4.23 12.48
N ASP A 51 15.36 -4.79 13.60
CA ASP A 51 14.84 -6.06 14.14
C ASP A 51 13.58 -5.89 14.97
N TYR A 52 13.26 -4.64 15.37
CA TYR A 52 12.12 -4.35 16.20
C TYR A 52 10.80 -4.29 15.41
N LEU A 53 10.83 -3.65 14.24
CA LEU A 53 9.66 -3.46 13.39
C LEU A 53 10.03 -3.60 11.90
N ARG A 54 9.33 -4.47 11.18
CA ARG A 54 9.51 -4.61 9.72
C ARG A 54 8.98 -3.35 9.00
N PRO A 55 9.63 -2.89 7.90
CA PRO A 55 9.27 -1.61 7.23
C PRO A 55 7.81 -1.47 6.80
N ASN A 56 7.15 -2.57 6.42
CA ASN A 56 5.75 -2.54 6.01
C ASN A 56 4.77 -2.11 7.13
N TRP A 57 5.18 -2.21 8.40
CA TRP A 57 4.42 -1.73 9.54
C TRP A 57 4.59 -0.22 9.81
N TYR A 58 5.61 0.43 9.23
CA TYR A 58 5.86 1.86 9.44
C TYR A 58 4.73 2.75 8.90
N LYS A 59 3.92 2.25 7.95
CA LYS A 59 2.73 2.96 7.47
C LYS A 59 1.73 3.27 8.60
N LEU A 60 1.72 2.49 9.68
CA LEU A 60 0.84 2.74 10.83
C LEU A 60 1.21 4.00 11.62
N TYR A 61 2.44 4.47 11.51
CA TYR A 61 2.92 5.67 12.20
C TYR A 61 2.72 6.95 11.39
N VAL A 62 1.99 6.89 10.28
CA VAL A 62 1.80 8.02 9.37
C VAL A 62 1.30 9.29 10.07
N PHE A 63 0.34 9.17 10.99
CA PHE A 63 -0.21 10.31 11.72
C PHE A 63 0.84 10.97 12.60
N ASP A 64 1.55 10.20 13.42
CA ASP A 64 2.57 10.70 14.33
C ASP A 64 3.77 11.29 13.56
N LEU A 65 4.15 10.69 12.43
CA LEU A 65 5.24 11.16 11.59
C LEU A 65 4.91 12.52 10.94
N LEU A 66 3.71 12.67 10.39
CA LEU A 66 3.29 13.94 9.79
C LEU A 66 3.17 15.04 10.84
N GLU A 67 2.57 14.75 12.00
CA GLU A 67 2.43 15.72 13.10
C GLU A 67 3.79 16.13 13.66
N ASN A 68 4.71 15.18 13.90
CA ASN A 68 6.06 15.48 14.37
C ASN A 68 6.90 16.27 13.34
N SER A 69 6.57 16.14 12.06
CA SER A 69 7.18 16.92 10.97
C SER A 69 6.51 18.29 10.77
N GLY A 70 5.50 18.63 11.57
CA GLY A 70 4.77 19.90 11.46
C GLY A 70 3.91 19.98 10.19
N ILE A 71 3.55 18.86 9.58
CA ILE A 71 2.73 18.80 8.37
C ILE A 71 1.25 18.70 8.77
N ASP A 72 0.48 19.72 8.40
CA ASP A 72 -0.98 19.70 8.56
C ASP A 72 -1.65 19.16 7.29
N TYR A 73 -2.70 18.36 7.48
CA TYR A 73 -3.35 17.63 6.39
C TYR A 73 -4.87 17.54 6.58
N ASP A 74 -5.61 17.46 5.48
CA ASP A 74 -7.03 17.10 5.46
C ASP A 74 -7.19 15.59 5.36
N GLN A 75 -6.60 15.00 4.32
CA GLN A 75 -6.62 13.57 4.05
C GLN A 75 -5.21 13.07 3.74
N ILE A 76 -4.97 11.81 4.00
CA ILE A 76 -3.73 11.10 3.72
C ILE A 76 -4.03 9.92 2.80
N LEU A 77 -3.24 9.74 1.74
CA LEU A 77 -3.09 8.46 1.06
C LEU A 77 -1.81 7.79 1.57
N VAL A 78 -1.91 6.59 2.11
CA VAL A 78 -0.76 5.69 2.26
C VAL A 78 -0.66 4.86 0.99
N ALA A 79 0.45 5.00 0.25
CA ALA A 79 0.74 4.26 -0.97
C ALA A 79 2.00 3.41 -0.82
N ASP A 80 1.95 2.14 -1.26
CA ASP A 80 3.14 1.29 -1.28
C ASP A 80 4.11 1.76 -2.39
N CYS A 81 5.41 1.61 -2.12
CA CYS A 81 6.47 2.09 -3.03
C CYS A 81 6.64 1.26 -4.30
N ASP A 82 5.99 0.12 -4.43
CA ASP A 82 5.97 -0.67 -5.66
C ASP A 82 4.77 -0.35 -6.56
N THR A 83 4.31 0.91 -6.49
CA THR A 83 3.21 1.45 -7.31
C THR A 83 3.70 2.50 -8.31
N VAL A 84 3.01 2.63 -9.44
CA VAL A 84 3.18 3.75 -10.39
C VAL A 84 1.81 4.37 -10.67
N VAL A 85 1.69 5.69 -10.47
CA VAL A 85 0.45 6.41 -10.73
C VAL A 85 0.44 6.98 -12.15
N HIS A 86 -0.70 6.85 -12.83
CA HIS A 86 -0.94 7.45 -14.15
C HIS A 86 -1.00 8.98 -14.03
N PRO A 87 -0.40 9.76 -14.95
CA PRO A 87 -0.40 11.23 -14.88
C PRO A 87 -1.80 11.86 -14.94
N ASP A 88 -2.77 11.15 -15.53
CA ASP A 88 -4.17 11.60 -15.61
C ASP A 88 -5.07 10.90 -14.57
N CYS A 89 -4.48 10.26 -13.57
CA CYS A 89 -5.25 9.74 -12.45
C CYS A 89 -6.05 10.87 -11.80
N PRO A 90 -7.38 10.75 -11.70
CA PRO A 90 -8.20 11.78 -11.08
C PRO A 90 -7.86 11.93 -9.59
N ASN A 91 -8.23 13.07 -9.03
CA ASN A 91 -8.06 13.31 -7.60
C ASN A 91 -8.97 12.38 -6.79
N PHE A 92 -8.42 11.31 -6.28
CA PHE A 92 -9.14 10.28 -5.53
C PHE A 92 -9.54 10.76 -4.11
N PHE A 93 -8.94 11.83 -3.59
CA PHE A 93 -9.35 12.42 -2.32
C PHE A 93 -10.77 13.00 -2.39
N GLU A 94 -11.18 13.50 -3.54
CA GLU A 94 -12.55 13.96 -3.77
C GLU A 94 -13.58 12.82 -3.76
N LEU A 95 -13.12 11.59 -4.02
CA LEU A 95 -13.97 10.41 -4.03
C LEU A 95 -14.14 9.76 -2.66
N SER A 96 -13.36 10.16 -1.67
CA SER A 96 -13.30 9.49 -0.36
C SER A 96 -14.55 9.69 0.50
N GLU A 97 -15.26 10.82 0.30
CA GLU A 97 -16.39 11.21 1.17
C GLU A 97 -15.99 11.28 2.66
N ASN A 98 -14.73 11.57 2.94
CA ASN A 98 -14.11 11.55 4.28
C ASN A 98 -14.14 10.21 5.01
N LYS A 99 -14.38 9.10 4.30
CA LYS A 99 -14.37 7.73 4.81
C LYS A 99 -12.97 7.12 4.75
N PHE A 100 -12.77 6.02 5.45
CA PHE A 100 -11.62 5.16 5.21
C PHE A 100 -11.80 4.48 3.86
N CYS A 101 -10.87 4.71 2.92
CA CYS A 101 -10.99 4.12 1.59
C CYS A 101 -9.85 3.15 1.32
N ALA A 102 -10.19 2.08 0.63
CA ALA A 102 -9.25 1.07 0.14
C ALA A 102 -9.70 0.53 -1.20
N VAL A 103 -8.94 -0.39 -1.78
CA VAL A 103 -9.32 -1.12 -2.99
C VAL A 103 -9.34 -2.61 -2.69
N HIS A 104 -10.42 -3.28 -3.10
CA HIS A 104 -10.56 -4.73 -2.92
C HIS A 104 -9.32 -5.49 -3.38
N ASN A 105 -8.90 -6.50 -2.60
CA ASN A 105 -7.79 -7.37 -2.97
C ASN A 105 -8.30 -8.56 -3.79
N ASP A 106 -8.24 -8.46 -5.10
CA ASP A 106 -8.71 -9.51 -6.01
C ASP A 106 -7.58 -10.39 -6.58
N GLY A 107 -6.34 -10.12 -6.18
CA GLY A 107 -5.19 -10.97 -6.50
C GLY A 107 -5.00 -12.11 -5.50
N SER A 108 -4.53 -13.27 -5.99
CA SER A 108 -4.16 -14.43 -5.15
C SER A 108 -5.22 -14.81 -4.11
N TYR A 109 -6.41 -15.17 -4.57
CA TYR A 109 -7.56 -15.44 -3.69
C TYR A 109 -7.28 -16.53 -2.64
N ASP A 110 -6.52 -17.56 -2.98
CA ASP A 110 -6.07 -18.60 -2.03
C ASP A 110 -5.22 -18.02 -0.90
N TRP A 111 -4.37 -17.04 -1.20
CA TRP A 111 -3.57 -16.34 -0.20
C TRP A 111 -4.44 -15.46 0.69
N VAL A 112 -5.45 -14.79 0.13
CA VAL A 112 -6.44 -14.01 0.89
C VAL A 112 -7.19 -14.92 1.86
N CYS A 113 -7.75 -16.04 1.39
CA CYS A 113 -8.46 -17.01 2.22
C CYS A 113 -7.57 -17.54 3.34
N ARG A 114 -6.35 -17.96 3.02
CA ARG A 114 -5.38 -18.47 4.00
C ARG A 114 -5.03 -17.42 5.06
N SER A 115 -4.83 -16.16 4.65
CA SER A 115 -4.58 -15.07 5.58
C SER A 115 -5.79 -14.80 6.45
N TYR A 116 -6.98 -14.69 5.86
CA TYR A 116 -8.24 -14.47 6.56
C TYR A 116 -8.51 -15.56 7.62
N GLU A 117 -8.48 -16.84 7.23
CA GLU A 117 -8.76 -17.96 8.13
C GLU A 117 -7.77 -18.05 9.29
N ASN A 118 -6.47 -17.89 9.02
CA ASN A 118 -5.47 -17.99 10.09
C ASN A 118 -5.56 -16.82 11.06
N TYR A 119 -5.76 -15.60 10.58
CA TYR A 119 -5.90 -14.44 11.45
C TYR A 119 -7.21 -14.48 12.25
N SER A 120 -8.35 -14.82 11.64
CA SER A 120 -9.61 -15.05 12.32
C SER A 120 -9.44 -16.03 13.48
N LYS A 121 -8.90 -17.20 13.19
CA LYS A 121 -8.78 -18.30 14.15
C LYS A 121 -7.81 -18.01 15.28
N HIS A 122 -6.65 -17.45 14.99
CA HIS A 122 -5.53 -17.38 15.94
C HIS A 122 -5.37 -16.04 16.65
N LEU A 123 -5.90 -14.96 16.06
CA LEU A 123 -5.73 -13.60 16.58
C LEU A 123 -7.04 -12.88 16.90
N PHE A 124 -8.11 -13.22 16.20
CA PHE A 124 -9.38 -12.52 16.32
C PHE A 124 -10.52 -13.39 16.84
N GLU A 125 -10.21 -14.48 17.56
CA GLU A 125 -11.18 -15.32 18.29
C GLU A 125 -12.32 -15.86 17.42
N GLY A 126 -12.07 -16.10 16.13
CA GLY A 126 -13.08 -16.54 15.17
C GLY A 126 -13.95 -15.42 14.61
N PHE A 127 -13.58 -14.14 14.83
CA PHE A 127 -14.29 -13.03 14.20
C PHE A 127 -14.22 -13.15 12.67
N GLU A 128 -15.36 -12.93 12.03
CA GLU A 128 -15.52 -13.02 10.57
C GLU A 128 -16.20 -11.78 10.02
N PHE A 129 -15.86 -11.44 8.78
CA PHE A 129 -16.51 -10.41 7.98
C PHE A 129 -16.60 -10.87 6.52
N SER A 130 -17.31 -10.14 5.66
CA SER A 130 -17.41 -10.50 4.25
C SER A 130 -16.03 -10.47 3.57
N ILE A 131 -15.53 -11.62 3.09
CA ILE A 131 -14.25 -11.69 2.37
C ILE A 131 -14.22 -10.81 1.12
N TRP A 132 -15.39 -10.45 0.57
CA TRP A 132 -15.51 -9.52 -0.55
C TRP A 132 -15.22 -8.07 -0.17
N GLU A 133 -15.09 -7.78 1.12
CA GLU A 133 -14.66 -6.49 1.65
C GLU A 133 -13.18 -6.50 2.05
N TYR A 134 -12.48 -7.63 1.85
CA TYR A 134 -11.04 -7.72 2.09
C TYR A 134 -10.28 -6.88 1.07
N PHE A 135 -9.49 -5.92 1.54
CA PHE A 135 -8.78 -4.96 0.70
C PHE A 135 -7.26 -5.09 0.80
N ASN A 136 -6.59 -4.55 -0.21
CA ASN A 136 -5.13 -4.43 -0.23
C ASN A 136 -4.66 -3.20 0.56
N SER A 137 -3.62 -3.35 1.39
CA SER A 137 -3.09 -2.29 2.24
C SER A 137 -2.11 -1.33 1.54
N GLY A 138 -1.87 -1.51 0.26
CA GLY A 138 -0.95 -0.65 -0.52
C GLY A 138 -1.59 0.61 -1.11
N PHE A 139 -2.88 0.87 -0.83
CA PHE A 139 -3.59 2.09 -1.20
C PHE A 139 -4.70 2.34 -0.18
N LEU A 140 -4.44 3.20 0.79
CA LEU A 140 -5.38 3.49 1.88
C LEU A 140 -5.56 5.00 2.02
N ILE A 141 -6.79 5.50 1.87
CA ILE A 141 -7.12 6.91 2.14
C ILE A 141 -7.76 7.02 3.52
N MET A 142 -7.33 8.00 4.28
CA MET A 142 -7.78 8.26 5.63
C MET A 142 -7.72 9.75 5.98
N ASN A 143 -8.23 10.11 7.14
CA ASN A 143 -8.17 11.46 7.70
C ASN A 143 -7.92 11.43 9.22
N LYS A 144 -7.89 12.58 9.87
CA LYS A 144 -7.59 12.72 11.31
C LYS A 144 -8.47 11.85 12.23
N ASN A 145 -9.70 11.54 11.81
CA ASN A 145 -10.60 10.69 12.62
C ASN A 145 -10.12 9.24 12.75
N HIS A 146 -9.25 8.80 11.84
CA HIS A 146 -8.70 7.44 11.84
C HIS A 146 -7.39 7.30 12.66
N LYS A 147 -6.90 8.38 13.29
CA LYS A 147 -5.66 8.34 14.07
C LYS A 147 -5.75 7.32 15.22
N GLN A 148 -6.82 7.38 16.02
CA GLN A 148 -7.01 6.47 17.15
C GLN A 148 -7.10 5.01 16.70
N PHE A 149 -7.76 4.74 15.58
CA PHE A 149 -7.82 3.43 14.94
C PHE A 149 -6.42 2.89 14.63
N TYR A 150 -5.53 3.70 14.04
CA TYR A 150 -4.14 3.29 13.77
C TYR A 150 -3.35 3.04 15.06
N GLN A 151 -3.53 3.86 16.09
CA GLN A 151 -2.91 3.66 17.39
C GLN A 151 -3.36 2.35 18.06
N ASN A 152 -4.63 1.97 17.91
CA ASN A 152 -5.15 0.70 18.39
C ASN A 152 -4.48 -0.48 17.67
N ILE A 153 -4.27 -0.41 16.36
CA ILE A 153 -3.55 -1.43 15.57
C ILE A 153 -2.09 -1.54 16.03
N ILE A 154 -1.40 -0.41 16.24
CA ILE A 154 -0.01 -0.40 16.73
C ILE A 154 0.08 -1.11 18.06
N LYS A 155 -0.79 -0.76 19.02
CA LYS A 155 -0.85 -1.40 20.34
C LYS A 155 -1.06 -2.90 20.20
N PHE A 156 -2.07 -3.31 19.42
CA PHE A 156 -2.38 -4.72 19.18
C PHE A 156 -1.20 -5.47 18.56
N TYR A 157 -0.49 -4.86 17.61
CA TYR A 157 0.69 -5.46 16.99
C TYR A 157 1.75 -5.81 18.06
N PHE A 158 2.10 -4.85 18.94
CA PHE A 158 3.12 -5.11 19.95
C PHE A 158 2.67 -6.12 21.01
N GLU A 159 1.40 -6.17 21.36
CA GLU A 159 0.84 -7.16 22.29
C GLU A 159 0.84 -8.58 21.69
N ASN A 160 0.79 -8.72 20.35
CA ASN A 160 0.66 -9.99 19.65
C ASN A 160 1.80 -10.27 18.65
N ARG A 161 2.89 -9.51 18.70
CA ARG A 161 3.97 -9.52 17.72
C ARG A 161 4.51 -10.92 17.41
N ASP A 162 4.83 -11.68 18.44
CA ASP A 162 5.44 -13.01 18.27
C ASP A 162 4.47 -13.98 17.59
N LEU A 163 3.18 -13.91 17.92
CA LEU A 163 2.16 -14.71 17.25
C LEU A 163 1.97 -14.28 15.80
N ILE A 164 1.92 -12.99 15.52
CA ILE A 164 1.81 -12.45 14.15
C ILE A 164 2.99 -12.91 13.30
N VAL A 165 4.23 -12.78 13.79
CA VAL A 165 5.43 -13.23 13.11
C VAL A 165 5.40 -14.73 12.86
N ASN A 166 5.03 -15.52 13.88
CA ASN A 166 4.91 -16.98 13.75
C ASN A 166 3.87 -17.39 12.68
N LEU A 167 2.71 -16.72 12.62
CA LEU A 167 1.71 -16.99 11.58
C LEU A 167 2.25 -16.70 10.17
N GLN A 168 2.95 -15.57 10.00
CA GLN A 168 3.56 -15.19 8.73
C GLN A 168 4.59 -16.24 8.28
N ASP A 169 5.48 -16.64 9.17
CA ASP A 169 6.59 -17.55 8.85
C ASP A 169 6.10 -19.00 8.66
N THR A 170 5.05 -19.42 9.38
CA THR A 170 4.52 -20.80 9.32
C THR A 170 3.58 -21.00 8.12
N PHE A 171 2.69 -20.06 7.86
CA PHE A 171 1.62 -20.22 6.88
C PHE A 171 1.78 -19.38 5.61
N GLY A 172 2.81 -18.53 5.53
CA GLY A 172 3.02 -17.63 4.40
C GLY A 172 1.85 -16.66 4.20
N VAL A 173 1.26 -16.19 5.30
CA VAL A 173 0.15 -15.24 5.30
C VAL A 173 0.63 -13.79 5.24
N GLY A 174 -0.30 -12.86 5.05
CA GLY A 174 0.01 -11.42 5.00
C GLY A 174 0.58 -10.86 6.29
N THR A 175 1.18 -9.69 6.19
CA THR A 175 1.79 -8.98 7.31
C THR A 175 0.81 -7.98 7.96
N ASP A 176 0.89 -6.72 7.57
CA ASP A 176 0.03 -5.64 8.05
C ASP A 176 -1.40 -5.71 7.49
N GLN A 177 -1.54 -6.14 6.25
CA GLN A 177 -2.82 -6.12 5.53
C GLN A 177 -3.94 -6.90 6.24
N PRO A 178 -3.76 -8.17 6.71
CA PRO A 178 -4.82 -8.86 7.43
C PRO A 178 -5.22 -8.14 8.71
N VAL A 179 -4.25 -7.65 9.48
CA VAL A 179 -4.52 -6.95 10.75
C VAL A 179 -5.37 -5.70 10.51
N ILE A 180 -4.99 -4.87 9.51
CA ILE A 180 -5.75 -3.67 9.16
C ILE A 180 -7.19 -4.05 8.73
N ASN A 181 -7.34 -5.08 7.89
CA ASN A 181 -8.66 -5.56 7.45
C ASN A 181 -9.54 -5.98 8.63
N PHE A 182 -9.02 -6.82 9.55
CA PHE A 182 -9.76 -7.26 10.72
C PHE A 182 -10.15 -6.09 11.63
N PHE A 183 -9.25 -5.13 11.83
CA PHE A 183 -9.53 -3.98 12.67
C PHE A 183 -10.59 -3.06 12.08
N VAL A 184 -10.58 -2.80 10.76
CA VAL A 184 -11.61 -1.99 10.08
C VAL A 184 -13.01 -2.53 10.37
N HIS A 185 -13.20 -3.85 10.26
CA HIS A 185 -14.50 -4.48 10.49
C HIS A 185 -14.83 -4.68 11.97
N LYS A 186 -13.85 -4.95 12.82
CA LYS A 186 -14.05 -5.16 14.25
C LYS A 186 -14.38 -3.86 15.00
N GLU A 187 -13.81 -2.73 14.57
CA GLU A 187 -14.07 -1.40 15.13
C GLU A 187 -15.16 -0.62 14.36
N ASP A 188 -15.86 -1.28 13.43
CA ASP A 188 -16.95 -0.71 12.63
C ASP A 188 -16.55 0.60 11.93
N VAL A 189 -15.32 0.64 11.39
CA VAL A 189 -14.82 1.79 10.64
C VAL A 189 -15.56 1.89 9.31
N GLU A 190 -16.10 3.07 8.99
CA GLU A 190 -16.84 3.27 7.76
C GLU A 190 -15.94 3.12 6.53
N LEU A 191 -15.94 1.92 5.95
CA LEU A 191 -15.13 1.54 4.79
C LEU A 191 -15.84 1.92 3.48
N LYS A 192 -15.08 2.56 2.57
CA LYS A 192 -15.48 2.76 1.18
C LYS A 192 -14.49 2.06 0.25
N LEU A 193 -14.95 1.05 -0.48
CA LEU A 193 -14.14 0.42 -1.52
C LEU A 193 -14.20 1.24 -2.80
N LEU A 194 -13.03 1.68 -3.25
CA LEU A 194 -12.85 2.37 -4.52
C LEU A 194 -12.72 1.37 -5.67
N PRO A 195 -13.00 1.78 -6.92
CA PRO A 195 -12.83 0.92 -8.09
C PRO A 195 -11.41 0.36 -8.21
N TYR A 196 -11.29 -0.89 -8.66
CA TYR A 196 -10.02 -1.62 -8.85
C TYR A 196 -8.92 -0.83 -9.55
N ARG A 197 -9.27 0.03 -10.48
CA ARG A 197 -8.34 0.87 -11.24
C ARG A 197 -7.47 1.80 -10.37
N PHE A 198 -7.85 2.08 -9.12
CA PHE A 198 -7.07 2.89 -8.17
C PHE A 198 -5.99 2.12 -7.42
N ASN A 199 -5.98 0.79 -7.50
CA ASN A 199 -4.89 -0.05 -7.00
C ASN A 199 -4.91 -1.37 -7.77
N MET A 200 -4.46 -1.33 -9.02
CA MET A 200 -4.47 -2.47 -9.92
C MET A 200 -3.34 -3.41 -9.55
N GLN A 201 -3.69 -4.49 -8.88
CA GLN A 201 -2.78 -5.52 -8.37
C GLN A 201 -2.65 -6.68 -9.35
N ASP A 202 -1.89 -7.72 -8.93
CA ASP A 202 -1.78 -8.97 -9.67
C ASP A 202 -1.23 -8.79 -11.09
N MET A 203 -0.34 -7.78 -11.22
CA MET A 203 0.25 -7.37 -12.50
C MET A 203 1.12 -8.44 -13.15
N PHE A 204 1.44 -9.52 -12.43
CA PHE A 204 2.24 -10.64 -12.94
C PHE A 204 1.48 -11.52 -13.95
N ARG A 205 0.20 -11.37 -14.09
CA ARG A 205 -0.59 -12.08 -15.10
C ARG A 205 -0.08 -11.72 -16.49
N LYS A 206 0.16 -12.73 -17.31
CA LYS A 206 0.77 -12.56 -18.63
C LYS A 206 -0.01 -11.59 -19.52
N GLU A 207 -1.31 -11.64 -19.47
CA GLU A 207 -2.21 -10.75 -20.23
C GLU A 207 -2.19 -9.30 -19.76
N ILE A 208 -1.69 -9.04 -18.52
CA ILE A 208 -1.55 -7.70 -17.97
C ILE A 208 -0.16 -7.14 -18.28
N LEU A 209 0.90 -7.92 -18.01
CA LEU A 209 2.29 -7.54 -18.28
C LEU A 209 2.68 -7.85 -19.73
N HIS A 210 1.86 -7.46 -20.68
CA HIS A 210 2.14 -7.68 -22.10
C HIS A 210 3.00 -6.57 -22.70
N ASP A 211 3.74 -6.87 -23.77
CA ASP A 211 4.68 -5.92 -24.39
C ASP A 211 4.02 -4.68 -24.99
N ASP A 212 2.75 -4.77 -25.39
CA ASP A 212 1.98 -3.65 -25.91
C ASP A 212 1.46 -2.70 -24.82
N MET A 213 1.76 -2.94 -23.55
CA MET A 213 1.34 -2.10 -22.42
C MET A 213 -0.19 -1.95 -22.31
N LEU A 214 -0.96 -2.97 -22.66
CA LEU A 214 -2.43 -2.94 -22.70
C LEU A 214 -3.04 -2.49 -21.35
N PHE A 215 -2.45 -2.89 -20.23
CA PHE A 215 -2.90 -2.53 -18.88
C PHE A 215 -2.91 -1.01 -18.63
N THR A 216 -2.09 -0.23 -19.32
CA THR A 216 -2.03 1.24 -19.18
C THR A 216 -3.32 1.95 -19.60
N LYS A 217 -4.20 1.24 -20.31
CA LYS A 217 -5.48 1.78 -20.78
C LYS A 217 -6.60 1.61 -19.77
N ILE A 218 -6.41 0.83 -18.70
CA ILE A 218 -7.46 0.44 -17.76
C ILE A 218 -7.22 0.88 -16.32
N GLY A 219 -5.97 1.11 -15.91
CA GLY A 219 -5.61 1.46 -14.54
C GLY A 219 -5.34 2.94 -14.31
N TRP A 220 -5.39 3.36 -13.05
CA TRP A 220 -4.90 4.65 -12.57
C TRP A 220 -3.67 4.52 -11.69
N VAL A 221 -3.63 3.48 -10.84
CA VAL A 221 -2.47 3.13 -10.01
C VAL A 221 -2.15 1.67 -10.28
N TYR A 222 -0.92 1.41 -10.68
CA TYR A 222 -0.39 0.09 -11.03
C TYR A 222 0.51 -0.39 -9.91
N HIS A 223 0.15 -1.53 -9.29
CA HIS A 223 0.82 -2.07 -8.12
C HIS A 223 1.56 -3.37 -8.49
N PHE A 224 2.89 -3.32 -8.48
CA PHE A 224 3.78 -4.39 -8.94
C PHE A 224 4.17 -5.34 -7.80
N ASN A 225 3.23 -5.64 -6.91
CA ASN A 225 3.40 -6.59 -5.82
C ASN A 225 3.37 -8.05 -6.32
N ALA A 226 3.93 -8.94 -5.50
CA ALA A 226 3.80 -10.40 -5.64
C ALA A 226 4.18 -10.99 -7.02
N ILE A 227 5.07 -10.34 -7.77
CA ILE A 227 5.54 -10.87 -9.07
C ILE A 227 6.33 -12.16 -8.83
N PRO A 228 5.93 -13.30 -9.42
CA PRO A 228 6.63 -14.57 -9.23
C PRO A 228 8.03 -14.56 -9.87
N ASN A 229 8.95 -15.34 -9.31
CA ASN A 229 10.35 -15.44 -9.76
C ASN A 229 11.08 -14.09 -9.81
N ASN A 230 10.67 -13.16 -8.98
CA ASN A 230 11.20 -11.80 -8.92
C ASN A 230 12.48 -11.76 -8.05
N VAL A 231 13.56 -12.32 -8.56
CA VAL A 231 14.86 -12.35 -7.88
C VAL A 231 15.35 -10.90 -7.69
N ASP A 232 15.68 -10.53 -6.46
CA ASP A 232 16.18 -9.22 -6.09
C ASP A 232 15.31 -8.06 -6.63
N SER A 233 13.99 -8.27 -6.75
CA SER A 233 13.04 -7.31 -7.30
C SER A 233 13.31 -6.87 -8.75
N GLN A 234 14.05 -7.65 -9.53
CA GLN A 234 14.41 -7.30 -10.91
C GLN A 234 13.19 -7.14 -11.83
N LEU A 235 12.20 -8.02 -11.73
CA LEU A 235 10.97 -7.91 -12.53
C LEU A 235 10.12 -6.72 -12.10
N THR A 236 9.99 -6.45 -10.81
CA THR A 236 9.34 -5.23 -10.31
C THR A 236 10.05 -4.01 -10.87
N THR A 237 11.37 -3.95 -10.78
CA THR A 237 12.18 -2.85 -11.33
C THR A 237 11.94 -2.65 -12.82
N TYR A 238 11.99 -3.73 -13.59
CA TYR A 238 11.78 -3.68 -15.04
C TYR A 238 10.41 -3.11 -15.42
N TRP A 239 9.34 -3.65 -14.81
CA TRP A 239 7.99 -3.23 -15.16
C TRP A 239 7.64 -1.84 -14.65
N MET A 240 8.10 -1.46 -13.47
CA MET A 240 7.92 -0.09 -12.97
C MET A 240 8.64 0.93 -13.84
N LYS A 241 9.91 0.64 -14.22
CA LYS A 241 10.66 1.48 -15.15
C LYS A 241 9.92 1.63 -16.48
N LYS A 242 9.54 0.50 -17.12
CA LYS A 242 8.84 0.49 -18.40
C LYS A 242 7.52 1.28 -18.34
N THR A 243 6.75 1.11 -17.26
CA THR A 243 5.49 1.81 -17.04
C THR A 243 5.72 3.31 -16.83
N TYR A 244 6.70 3.67 -16.01
CA TYR A 244 7.05 5.07 -15.79
C TYR A 244 7.52 5.75 -17.08
N GLU A 245 8.42 5.13 -17.83
CA GLU A 245 8.91 5.67 -19.12
C GLU A 245 7.79 5.81 -20.14
N TYR A 246 6.84 4.87 -20.17
CA TYR A 246 5.68 4.95 -21.05
C TYR A 246 4.79 6.16 -20.74
N PHE A 247 4.57 6.49 -19.48
CA PHE A 247 3.71 7.60 -19.08
C PHE A 247 4.43 8.94 -19.01
N HIS A 248 5.68 8.94 -18.59
CA HIS A 248 6.43 10.13 -18.23
C HIS A 248 7.71 10.34 -19.07
N GLY A 249 8.12 9.34 -19.83
CA GLY A 249 9.15 9.47 -20.84
C GLY A 249 8.59 10.34 -21.94
N GLY A 250 9.14 11.55 -22.13
CA GLY A 250 8.74 12.40 -23.25
C GLY A 250 8.90 11.61 -24.55
N LYS A 251 7.92 11.68 -25.46
CA LYS A 251 8.19 11.43 -26.85
C LYS A 251 9.30 12.42 -27.23
N ASN A 252 10.50 11.91 -27.44
CA ASN A 252 11.46 12.63 -28.24
C ASN A 252 10.83 12.69 -29.63
N ASP A 253 10.13 13.79 -29.92
CA ASP A 253 9.77 14.18 -31.26
C ASP A 253 11.03 14.53 -32.08
#